data_e054f4a315fa16642637eb25714e5155
#
_entry.id   e054f4a315fa16642637eb25714e5155
#
_cell.length_a   1.000
_cell.length_b   1.000
_cell.length_c   1.000
_cell.angle_alpha   90.00
_cell.angle_beta   90.00
_cell.angle_gamma   90.00
#
_symmetry.space_group_name_H-M   'P 1'
#
loop_
_entity.id
_entity.type
_entity.pdbx_description
1 polymer ?
#
loop_
_entity_poly.entity_id
_entity_poly.type
_entity_poly.pdbx_seq_one_letter_code
_entity_poly.pdbx_strand_id
1 'polypeptide(L)'
;GLNFALACNYWKTGQGPNARLHYIAIEPHPLEAHQIDRFLSNFRELDIERKELVSIYPKPHIGFHRVWSADNKITLTFIVSPADEALAELEAEVDLWFLNGFPLRVNPDIWCETVCLELARLSKSNAHLISICDDEKIQYRLAEEGFYLAKKNAFSGKLGILKGVFKGKSK
;
A
#
# COMPACT_ATOMS: atom_id res chain seq x y z
N GLY A 1 -3.15 -8.25 -3.25
CA GLY A 1 -2.58 -8.50 -4.58
C GLY A 1 -3.00 -7.49 -5.64
N LEU A 2 -4.26 -6.98 -5.61
CA LEU A 2 -4.77 -6.10 -6.68
C LEU A 2 -3.97 -4.79 -6.81
N ASN A 3 -3.70 -4.10 -5.71
CA ASN A 3 -2.92 -2.85 -5.76
C ASN A 3 -1.51 -3.06 -6.28
N PHE A 4 -0.87 -4.18 -5.93
CA PHE A 4 0.43 -4.54 -6.49
C PHE A 4 0.35 -4.75 -8.01
N ALA A 5 -0.61 -5.54 -8.49
CA ALA A 5 -0.79 -5.79 -9.92
C ALA A 5 -1.06 -4.50 -10.71
N LEU A 6 -1.94 -3.62 -10.19
CA LEU A 6 -2.21 -2.31 -10.78
C LEU A 6 -0.97 -1.41 -10.79
N ALA A 7 -0.21 -1.37 -9.69
CA ALA A 7 1.02 -0.59 -9.61
C ALA A 7 2.06 -1.07 -10.61
N CYS A 8 2.25 -2.39 -10.75
CA CYS A 8 3.16 -2.98 -11.73
C CYS A 8 2.74 -2.68 -13.17
N ASN A 9 1.45 -2.84 -13.50
CA ASN A 9 0.92 -2.55 -14.84
C ASN A 9 1.15 -1.08 -15.20
N TYR A 10 0.78 -0.16 -14.32
CA TYR A 10 1.00 1.27 -14.53
C TYR A 10 2.49 1.62 -14.65
N TRP A 11 3.32 1.05 -13.78
CA TRP A 11 4.77 1.27 -13.77
C TRP A 11 5.41 0.88 -15.10
N LYS A 12 5.07 -0.28 -15.64
CA LYS A 12 5.62 -0.79 -16.92
C LYS A 12 5.31 0.10 -18.12
N THR A 13 4.19 0.85 -18.07
CA THR A 13 3.75 1.70 -19.18
C THR A 13 4.31 3.11 -19.17
N GLY A 14 4.78 3.63 -18.03
CA GLY A 14 5.05 5.06 -17.85
C GLY A 14 6.48 5.43 -17.45
N GLN A 15 7.37 4.46 -17.19
CA GLN A 15 8.67 4.76 -16.58
C GLN A 15 9.85 4.57 -17.53
N GLY A 16 10.89 5.36 -17.28
CA GLY A 16 12.14 5.25 -18.03
C GLY A 16 12.88 3.91 -17.82
N PRO A 17 13.83 3.56 -18.70
CA PRO A 17 14.47 2.23 -18.74
C PRO A 17 15.24 1.87 -17.45
N ASN A 18 15.68 2.85 -16.68
CA ASN A 18 16.45 2.66 -15.44
C ASN A 18 15.61 2.76 -14.17
N ALA A 19 14.31 3.03 -14.29
CA ALA A 19 13.43 3.13 -13.13
C ALA A 19 13.21 1.75 -12.48
N ARG A 20 13.08 1.74 -11.16
CA ARG A 20 12.79 0.54 -10.35
C ARG A 20 11.60 0.82 -9.45
N LEU A 21 10.73 -0.16 -9.33
CA LEU A 21 9.60 -0.14 -8.38
C LEU A 21 9.95 -1.01 -7.18
N HIS A 22 9.90 -0.44 -5.99
CA HIS A 22 9.90 -1.21 -4.76
C HIS A 22 8.51 -1.11 -4.12
N TYR A 23 7.78 -2.22 -4.13
CA TYR A 23 6.47 -2.31 -3.50
C TYR A 23 6.60 -3.03 -2.15
N ILE A 24 6.12 -2.38 -1.09
CA ILE A 24 6.09 -2.95 0.26
C ILE A 24 4.63 -3.22 0.61
N ALA A 25 4.30 -4.46 0.95
CA ALA A 25 2.98 -4.87 1.40
C ALA A 25 3.07 -5.39 2.82
N ILE A 26 2.20 -4.88 3.70
CA ILE A 26 2.06 -5.33 5.09
C ILE A 26 0.68 -5.97 5.22
N GLU A 27 0.65 -7.22 5.68
CA GLU A 27 -0.58 -7.99 5.79
C GLU A 27 -0.44 -9.03 6.91
N PRO A 28 -1.15 -8.87 8.04
CA PRO A 28 -1.08 -9.83 9.15
C PRO A 28 -1.76 -11.17 8.85
N HIS A 29 -2.70 -11.20 7.90
CA HIS A 29 -3.49 -12.39 7.54
C HIS A 29 -3.43 -12.65 6.03
N PRO A 30 -2.26 -13.03 5.49
CA PRO A 30 -2.06 -13.15 4.05
C PRO A 30 -2.89 -14.28 3.45
N LEU A 31 -3.35 -14.04 2.22
CA LEU A 31 -3.96 -15.07 1.40
C LEU A 31 -2.89 -16.02 0.84
N GLU A 32 -3.27 -17.24 0.57
CA GLU A 32 -2.45 -18.19 -0.17
C GLU A 32 -2.36 -17.80 -1.66
N ALA A 33 -1.26 -18.20 -2.33
CA ALA A 33 -1.03 -17.86 -3.74
C ALA A 33 -2.21 -18.24 -4.65
N HIS A 34 -2.83 -19.41 -4.45
CA HIS A 34 -3.98 -19.87 -5.24
C HIS A 34 -5.23 -19.02 -5.04
N GLN A 35 -5.42 -18.42 -3.86
CA GLN A 35 -6.54 -17.52 -3.57
C GLN A 35 -6.33 -16.17 -4.29
N ILE A 36 -5.09 -15.67 -4.30
CA ILE A 36 -4.71 -14.47 -5.04
C ILE A 36 -4.90 -14.71 -6.55
N ASP A 37 -4.44 -15.84 -7.06
CA ASP A 37 -4.60 -16.24 -8.46
C ASP A 37 -6.08 -16.23 -8.88
N ARG A 38 -6.92 -16.92 -8.10
CA ARG A 38 -8.37 -16.98 -8.32
C ARG A 38 -9.03 -15.62 -8.29
N PHE A 39 -8.66 -14.76 -7.33
CA PHE A 39 -9.22 -13.41 -7.24
C PHE A 39 -8.84 -12.55 -8.43
N LEU A 40 -7.54 -12.51 -8.77
CA LEU A 40 -7.03 -11.69 -9.85
C LEU A 40 -7.42 -12.19 -11.24
N SER A 41 -7.80 -13.46 -11.41
CA SER A 41 -8.30 -13.99 -12.69
C SER A 41 -9.59 -13.31 -13.20
N ASN A 42 -10.29 -12.56 -12.33
CA ASN A 42 -11.43 -11.74 -12.73
C ASN A 42 -11.03 -10.44 -13.47
N PHE A 43 -9.74 -10.08 -13.47
CA PHE A 43 -9.20 -8.86 -14.08
C PHE A 43 -8.29 -9.25 -15.27
N ARG A 44 -8.89 -9.47 -16.44
CA ARG A 44 -8.17 -9.96 -17.63
C ARG A 44 -7.03 -9.03 -18.08
N GLU A 45 -7.21 -7.74 -17.87
CA GLU A 45 -6.21 -6.71 -18.16
C GLU A 45 -4.93 -6.80 -17.30
N LEU A 46 -4.99 -7.53 -16.19
CA LEU A 46 -3.87 -7.75 -15.26
C LEU A 46 -3.31 -9.18 -15.32
N ASP A 47 -3.61 -9.95 -16.38
CA ASP A 47 -3.24 -11.38 -16.44
C ASP A 47 -1.72 -11.59 -16.41
N ILE A 48 -0.95 -10.67 -16.96
CA ILE A 48 0.53 -10.71 -16.94
C ILE A 48 1.02 -10.50 -15.49
N GLU A 49 0.56 -9.45 -14.84
CA GLU A 49 0.95 -9.09 -13.46
C GLU A 49 0.46 -10.13 -12.46
N ARG A 50 -0.71 -10.73 -12.70
CA ARG A 50 -1.23 -11.85 -11.92
C ARG A 50 -0.27 -13.04 -11.94
N LYS A 51 0.12 -13.49 -13.14
CA LYS A 51 1.03 -14.63 -13.30
C LYS A 51 2.40 -14.35 -12.70
N GLU A 52 2.92 -13.13 -12.89
CA GLU A 52 4.18 -12.70 -12.29
C GLU A 52 4.09 -12.71 -10.76
N LEU A 53 3.06 -12.08 -10.18
CA LEU A 53 2.86 -12.07 -8.73
C LEU A 53 2.78 -13.50 -8.16
N VAL A 54 1.95 -14.36 -8.75
CA VAL A 54 1.79 -15.74 -8.28
C VAL A 54 3.11 -16.52 -8.34
N SER A 55 3.93 -16.28 -9.37
CA SER A 55 5.21 -16.96 -9.53
C SER A 55 6.25 -16.57 -8.48
N ILE A 56 6.20 -15.33 -7.98
CA ILE A 56 7.15 -14.81 -6.99
C ILE A 56 6.57 -14.75 -5.57
N TYR A 57 5.27 -15.05 -5.41
CA TYR A 57 4.60 -14.89 -4.13
C TYR A 57 5.19 -15.83 -3.08
N PRO A 58 5.69 -15.30 -1.96
CA PRO A 58 6.33 -16.13 -0.94
C PRO A 58 5.29 -16.98 -0.22
N LYS A 59 5.72 -18.10 0.36
CA LYS A 59 4.86 -18.83 1.30
C LYS A 59 4.62 -17.95 2.52
N PRO A 60 3.34 -17.65 2.86
CA PRO A 60 3.04 -16.71 3.93
C PRO A 60 3.43 -17.31 5.30
N HIS A 61 4.46 -16.77 5.91
CA HIS A 61 4.82 -16.98 7.31
C HIS A 61 5.29 -15.67 7.92
N ILE A 62 5.25 -15.57 9.24
CA ILE A 62 5.57 -14.33 9.96
C ILE A 62 6.97 -13.83 9.57
N GLY A 63 7.10 -12.54 9.33
CA GLY A 63 8.35 -11.85 9.04
C GLY A 63 8.42 -11.21 7.66
N PHE A 64 9.63 -10.86 7.25
CA PHE A 64 9.94 -10.13 6.02
C PHE A 64 10.32 -11.08 4.89
N HIS A 65 9.64 -10.97 3.76
CA HIS A 65 9.91 -11.73 2.55
C HIS A 65 10.19 -10.77 1.41
N ARG A 66 11.37 -10.87 0.79
CA ARG A 66 11.74 -10.04 -0.35
C ARG A 66 11.96 -10.89 -1.59
N VAL A 67 11.24 -10.55 -2.64
CA VAL A 67 11.28 -11.22 -3.94
C VAL A 67 11.39 -10.20 -5.06
N TRP A 68 11.85 -10.66 -6.23
CA TRP A 68 12.11 -9.80 -7.39
C TRP A 68 11.41 -10.33 -8.63
N SER A 69 10.99 -9.43 -9.52
CA SER A 69 10.60 -9.79 -10.87
C SER A 69 11.78 -10.39 -11.65
N ALA A 70 11.49 -11.13 -12.72
CA ALA A 70 12.51 -11.79 -13.52
C ALA A 70 13.54 -10.80 -14.13
N ASP A 71 13.14 -9.58 -14.41
CA ASP A 71 13.99 -8.51 -14.93
C ASP A 71 14.64 -7.65 -13.84
N ASN A 72 14.44 -7.97 -12.56
CA ASN A 72 14.91 -7.22 -11.40
C ASN A 72 14.49 -5.74 -11.33
N LYS A 73 13.46 -5.34 -12.08
CA LYS A 73 12.95 -3.96 -12.06
C LYS A 73 11.90 -3.72 -10.99
N ILE A 74 11.23 -4.78 -10.54
CA ILE A 74 10.22 -4.74 -9.51
C ILE A 74 10.69 -5.57 -8.33
N THR A 75 10.68 -4.99 -7.16
CA THR A 75 10.91 -5.67 -5.88
C THR A 75 9.62 -5.66 -5.08
N LEU A 76 9.19 -6.82 -4.60
CA LEU A 76 8.13 -6.94 -3.62
C LEU A 76 8.76 -7.30 -2.26
N THR A 77 8.61 -6.43 -1.27
CA THR A 77 8.81 -6.77 0.14
C THR A 77 7.44 -7.05 0.75
N PHE A 78 7.20 -8.27 1.14
CA PHE A 78 5.96 -8.72 1.76
C PHE A 78 6.20 -8.99 3.24
N ILE A 79 5.49 -8.30 4.12
CA ILE A 79 5.69 -8.35 5.57
C ILE A 79 4.44 -8.94 6.20
N VAL A 80 4.59 -10.10 6.83
CA VAL A 80 3.52 -10.78 7.58
C VAL A 80 3.68 -10.43 9.04
N SER A 81 3.04 -9.35 9.46
CA SER A 81 3.05 -8.79 10.82
C SER A 81 1.92 -7.77 10.97
N PRO A 82 1.48 -7.44 12.20
CA PRO A 82 0.68 -6.25 12.47
C PRO A 82 1.33 -4.98 11.90
N ALA A 83 0.51 -4.02 11.49
CA ALA A 83 1.01 -2.84 10.76
C ALA A 83 1.89 -1.93 11.62
N ASP A 84 1.57 -1.76 12.90
CA ASP A 84 2.33 -0.97 13.86
C ASP A 84 3.73 -1.56 14.11
N GLU A 85 3.83 -2.87 14.30
CA GLU A 85 5.10 -3.57 14.45
C GLU A 85 5.94 -3.50 13.17
N ALA A 86 5.32 -3.84 12.02
CA ALA A 86 6.00 -3.84 10.72
C ALA A 86 6.54 -2.45 10.34
N LEU A 87 5.77 -1.40 10.56
CA LEU A 87 6.18 -0.04 10.22
C LEU A 87 7.30 0.47 11.14
N ALA A 88 7.25 0.12 12.43
CA ALA A 88 8.28 0.52 13.39
C ALA A 88 9.68 -0.07 13.06
N GLU A 89 9.71 -1.28 12.50
CA GLU A 89 10.95 -1.95 12.08
C GLU A 89 11.41 -1.57 10.66
N LEU A 90 10.54 -0.89 9.90
CA LEU A 90 10.84 -0.55 8.51
C LEU A 90 11.74 0.68 8.43
N GLU A 91 12.79 0.58 7.60
CA GLU A 91 13.59 1.71 7.15
C GLU A 91 13.37 1.88 5.64
N ALA A 92 12.64 2.92 5.26
CA ALA A 92 12.32 3.23 3.88
C ALA A 92 12.01 4.73 3.70
N GLU A 93 12.08 5.19 2.46
CA GLU A 93 11.56 6.48 2.02
C GLU A 93 10.43 6.24 1.02
N VAL A 94 9.19 6.45 1.45
CA VAL A 94 7.99 6.11 0.69
C VAL A 94 7.50 7.28 -0.14
N ASP A 95 7.25 7.03 -1.42
CA ASP A 95 6.72 8.01 -2.37
C ASP A 95 5.19 7.98 -2.44
N LEU A 96 4.58 6.79 -2.21
CA LEU A 96 3.12 6.59 -2.34
C LEU A 96 2.60 5.56 -1.34
N TRP A 97 1.58 5.94 -0.60
CA TRP A 97 0.82 5.09 0.31
C TRP A 97 -0.51 4.65 -0.27
N PHE A 98 -0.78 3.34 -0.24
CA PHE A 98 -2.10 2.76 -0.46
C PHE A 98 -2.66 2.29 0.88
N LEU A 99 -3.50 3.09 1.50
CA LEU A 99 -4.09 2.79 2.80
C LEU A 99 -5.49 2.19 2.61
N ASN A 100 -5.54 0.92 2.28
CA ASN A 100 -6.78 0.18 2.03
C ASN A 100 -7.17 -0.71 3.22
N GLY A 101 -6.92 -0.23 4.43
CA GLY A 101 -7.35 -0.89 5.65
C GLY A 101 -8.88 -0.96 5.77
N PHE A 102 -9.36 -1.92 6.53
CA PHE A 102 -10.77 -2.00 6.90
C PHE A 102 -11.20 -0.74 7.67
N PRO A 103 -12.51 -0.40 7.66
CA PRO A 103 -13.00 0.70 8.48
C PRO A 103 -12.59 0.55 9.95
N LEU A 104 -12.36 1.67 10.63
CA LEU A 104 -11.92 1.72 12.04
C LEU A 104 -12.74 0.78 12.97
N ARG A 105 -14.05 0.66 12.72
CA ARG A 105 -14.96 -0.22 13.48
C ARG A 105 -14.67 -1.72 13.33
N VAL A 106 -13.97 -2.11 12.26
CA VAL A 106 -13.65 -3.51 11.95
C VAL A 106 -12.22 -3.85 12.36
N ASN A 107 -11.30 -2.92 12.16
CA ASN A 107 -9.89 -3.09 12.51
C ASN A 107 -9.34 -1.78 13.08
N PRO A 108 -9.57 -1.49 14.37
CA PRO A 108 -9.10 -0.27 15.00
C PRO A 108 -7.58 -0.19 15.08
N ASP A 109 -6.89 -1.32 15.19
CA ASP A 109 -5.45 -1.38 15.45
C ASP A 109 -4.63 -0.90 14.25
N ILE A 110 -5.12 -1.14 13.03
CA ILE A 110 -4.45 -0.67 11.80
C ILE A 110 -4.44 0.87 11.67
N TRP A 111 -5.26 1.56 12.45
CA TRP A 111 -5.40 3.01 12.41
C TRP A 111 -5.01 3.67 13.75
N CYS A 112 -4.19 3.00 14.55
CA CYS A 112 -3.69 3.56 15.80
C CYS A 112 -2.75 4.75 15.56
N GLU A 113 -2.47 5.49 16.62
CA GLU A 113 -1.58 6.66 16.57
C GLU A 113 -0.18 6.29 16.08
N THR A 114 0.36 5.17 16.55
CA THR A 114 1.66 4.64 16.14
C THR A 114 1.75 4.46 14.62
N VAL A 115 0.72 3.88 13.99
CA VAL A 115 0.70 3.71 12.53
C VAL A 115 0.75 5.07 11.83
N CYS A 116 -0.02 6.06 12.27
CA CYS A 116 -0.01 7.40 11.65
C CYS A 116 1.36 8.09 11.79
N LEU A 117 2.00 7.97 12.95
CA LEU A 117 3.36 8.47 13.21
C LEU A 117 4.38 7.82 12.25
N GLU A 118 4.34 6.49 12.13
CA GLU A 118 5.25 5.75 11.28
C GLU A 118 5.05 6.03 9.78
N LEU A 119 3.80 6.21 9.35
CA LEU A 119 3.51 6.68 7.99
C LEU A 119 4.18 8.02 7.71
N ALA A 120 4.13 8.96 8.66
CA ALA A 120 4.78 10.26 8.52
C ALA A 120 6.32 10.13 8.51
N ARG A 121 6.89 9.33 9.43
CA ARG A 121 8.34 9.09 9.53
C ARG A 121 8.92 8.54 8.24
N LEU A 122 8.21 7.61 7.63
CA LEU A 122 8.64 6.92 6.41
C LEU A 122 8.33 7.70 5.13
N SER A 123 7.54 8.77 5.19
CA SER A 123 7.15 9.54 4.01
C SER A 123 8.24 10.47 3.53
N LYS A 124 8.56 10.42 2.25
CA LYS A 124 9.31 11.50 1.60
C LYS A 124 8.51 12.80 1.60
N SER A 125 9.19 13.93 1.56
CA SER A 125 8.53 15.20 1.29
C SER A 125 7.76 15.12 -0.03
N ASN A 126 6.49 15.52 0.00
CA ASN A 126 5.51 15.38 -1.09
C ASN A 126 5.09 13.93 -1.41
N ALA A 127 5.33 12.98 -0.55
CA ALA A 127 4.75 11.64 -0.69
C ALA A 127 3.23 11.71 -0.80
N HIS A 128 2.66 10.90 -1.68
CA HIS A 128 1.23 10.82 -1.88
C HIS A 128 0.59 9.76 -1.00
N LEU A 129 -0.68 9.94 -0.68
CA LEU A 129 -1.50 9.00 0.05
C LEU A 129 -2.84 8.83 -0.65
N ILE A 130 -3.28 7.58 -0.80
CA ILE A 130 -4.60 7.23 -1.32
C ILE A 130 -5.25 6.24 -0.36
N SER A 131 -6.49 6.54 0.03
CA SER A 131 -7.29 5.66 0.89
C SER A 131 -8.76 5.65 0.45
N ILE A 132 -9.45 4.55 0.69
CA ILE A 132 -10.91 4.45 0.56
C ILE A 132 -11.61 4.67 1.92
N CYS A 133 -10.86 4.95 2.96
CA CYS A 133 -11.39 5.23 4.30
C CYS A 133 -11.85 6.67 4.39
N ASP A 134 -13.11 6.87 4.83
CA ASP A 134 -13.72 8.19 5.02
C ASP A 134 -13.91 8.56 6.52
N ASP A 135 -13.32 7.79 7.43
CA ASP A 135 -13.40 8.04 8.87
C ASP A 135 -12.68 9.34 9.26
N GLU A 136 -13.42 10.25 9.90
CA GLU A 136 -12.92 11.58 10.26
C GLU A 136 -11.80 11.55 11.32
N LYS A 137 -11.81 10.55 12.21
CA LYS A 137 -10.76 10.40 13.23
C LYS A 137 -9.43 10.05 12.59
N ILE A 138 -9.46 9.18 11.58
CA ILE A 138 -8.27 8.80 10.82
C ILE A 138 -7.74 10.01 10.05
N GLN A 139 -8.62 10.75 9.41
CA GLN A 139 -8.24 11.97 8.70
C GLN A 139 -7.60 12.99 9.63
N TYR A 140 -8.18 13.19 10.82
CA TYR A 140 -7.64 14.08 11.82
C TYR A 140 -6.23 13.67 12.27
N ARG A 141 -6.02 12.38 12.60
CA ARG A 141 -4.70 11.85 12.98
C ARG A 141 -3.66 12.02 11.87
N LEU A 142 -4.00 11.69 10.64
CA LEU A 142 -3.10 11.87 9.50
C LEU A 142 -2.75 13.35 9.27
N ALA A 143 -3.71 14.25 9.46
CA ALA A 143 -3.48 15.69 9.34
C ALA A 143 -2.54 16.21 10.43
N GLU A 144 -2.68 15.75 11.68
CA GLU A 144 -1.77 16.09 12.78
C GLU A 144 -0.32 15.62 12.49
N GLU A 145 -0.17 14.51 11.75
CA GLU A 145 1.13 14.00 11.33
C GLU A 145 1.70 14.70 10.08
N GLY A 146 1.01 15.68 9.52
CA GLY A 146 1.52 16.50 8.43
C GLY A 146 1.06 16.09 7.03
N PHE A 147 -0.01 15.28 6.93
CA PHE A 147 -0.68 14.99 5.66
C PHE A 147 -1.76 16.02 5.36
N TYR A 148 -1.69 16.65 4.20
CA TYR A 148 -2.75 17.53 3.67
C TYR A 148 -3.73 16.68 2.87
N LEU A 149 -4.96 16.57 3.36
CA LEU A 149 -5.96 15.64 2.88
C LEU A 149 -7.05 16.32 2.08
N ALA A 150 -7.52 15.67 1.02
CA ALA A 150 -8.65 16.10 0.21
C ALA A 150 -9.55 14.90 -0.12
N LYS A 151 -10.87 15.06 0.09
CA LYS A 151 -11.87 14.07 -0.34
C LYS A 151 -12.21 14.31 -1.80
N LYS A 152 -12.23 13.24 -2.60
CA LYS A 152 -12.83 13.24 -3.93
C LYS A 152 -13.94 12.21 -3.98
N ASN A 153 -15.08 12.60 -4.53
CA ASN A 153 -16.17 11.66 -4.79
C ASN A 153 -15.71 10.62 -5.83
N ALA A 154 -15.89 9.33 -5.54
CA ALA A 154 -15.69 8.30 -6.53
C ALA A 154 -16.76 8.40 -7.62
N PHE A 155 -16.47 7.92 -8.82
CA PHE A 155 -17.35 7.98 -10.01
C PHE A 155 -18.76 7.40 -9.78
N SER A 156 -18.96 6.57 -8.75
CA SER A 156 -20.25 5.94 -8.41
C SER A 156 -21.00 6.62 -7.25
N GLY A 157 -20.50 7.74 -6.70
CA GLY A 157 -21.18 8.53 -5.66
C GLY A 157 -21.29 7.89 -4.26
N LYS A 158 -20.83 6.66 -4.05
CA LYS A 158 -21.02 5.92 -2.79
C LYS A 158 -19.77 5.72 -1.93
N LEU A 159 -18.58 5.91 -2.48
CA LEU A 159 -17.31 5.78 -1.74
C LEU A 159 -16.45 7.01 -2.03
N GLY A 160 -16.15 7.78 -1.01
CA GLY A 160 -15.17 8.86 -1.10
C GLY A 160 -13.77 8.28 -1.21
N ILE A 161 -12.95 8.84 -2.11
CA ILE A 161 -11.52 8.57 -2.15
C ILE A 161 -10.82 9.70 -1.39
N LEU A 162 -10.11 9.34 -0.33
CA LEU A 162 -9.22 10.25 0.37
C LEU A 162 -7.89 10.29 -0.36
N LYS A 163 -7.46 11.47 -0.74
CA LYS A 163 -6.11 11.74 -1.27
C LYS A 163 -5.35 12.61 -0.30
N GLY A 164 -4.09 12.33 -0.11
CA GLY A 164 -3.22 13.11 0.75
C GLY A 164 -1.86 13.39 0.12
N VAL A 165 -1.22 14.44 0.61
CA VAL A 165 0.17 14.79 0.31
C VAL A 165 0.86 15.09 1.62
N PHE A 166 1.98 14.45 1.88
CA PHE A 166 2.80 14.70 3.06
C PHE A 166 3.64 15.97 2.88
N LYS A 167 3.53 16.90 3.81
CA LYS A 167 4.30 18.16 3.82
C LYS A 167 5.16 18.33 5.07
N GLY A 168 5.05 17.36 6.01
CA GLY A 168 5.63 17.49 7.34
C GLY A 168 4.76 18.31 8.28
N LYS A 169 5.06 18.22 9.58
CA LYS A 169 4.38 19.04 10.60
C LYS A 169 4.74 20.51 10.37
N SER A 170 3.74 21.37 10.34
CA SER A 170 3.96 22.82 10.41
C SER A 170 4.65 23.14 11.73
N LYS A 171 5.76 23.85 11.68
CA LYS A 171 6.44 24.37 12.88
C LYS A 171 5.59 25.42 13.55
#